data_93f35c82be64ecabed916a926097ecd0
#
_entry.id   93f35c82be64ecabed916a926097ecd0
#
_cell.length_a   1.000
_cell.length_b   1.000
_cell.length_c   1.000
_cell.angle_alpha   90.00
_cell.angle_beta   90.00
_cell.angle_gamma   90.00
#
_symmetry.space_group_name_H-M   'P 1'
#
loop_
_entity.id
_entity.type
_entity.pdbx_description
1 polymer ?
#
loop_
_entity_poly.entity_id
_entity_poly.type
_entity_poly.pdbx_seq_one_letter_code
_entity_poly.pdbx_strand_id
1 'polypeptide(L)'
;ECFKLIDKGFADLESIRLAPPSDLFKVAYYYHLAPMNLLLKKRFNKVALQVLVDEIVLAYKQAVVAPGEMVGIIAAQSIGEPTTQMTLNTFHFAGVASKSNVTRGVPRIEEILTLSENPKNPSCTVRLYASEETEQEQAQKVMHRLEHTQLSSVVKTVQICFDPDDSNTQIPADAHLLAQFQAFEKELQGCLEAGGAATETADARRSKWVVRLELDPERLLDHALTVDDVHFAIRSAYGETVDCVFSDYNDDNVVFRIRLAAAVKKIKSKPGARMHALDQADEVHELQTFQNELLDRLILRGVKGIGRVIPRKVSDEVVQQDGGYERQDVWVLDTVGTNLLGLLSLDYIDVNRTVTNDIQEVYRVLGIEAARQAMFNELSEVIEFDSTYINYHHLSVLCDRMTCNDKMVSIFRHGINNDDIGPIAKASFEETPEMFLRAARHGELDPMRGVSANVMCGQEGYFGTSAFQVLLDAERLPAPAAMAKPKRDAAQTISDAFQASGGVTGACAPAQLGLANNAVHVPVTDTGGDDGYEPDF
;
A
#
# COMPACT_ATOMS: atom_id res chain seq x y z
N GLU A 1 -6.14 48.50 6.05
CA GLU A 1 -4.76 48.55 5.54
C GLU A 1 -3.96 47.31 5.92
N CYS A 2 -4.05 46.84 7.19
CA CYS A 2 -3.33 45.65 7.65
C CYS A 2 -3.70 44.39 6.82
N PHE A 3 -4.98 44.11 6.64
CA PHE A 3 -5.43 43.01 5.77
C PHE A 3 -4.90 43.12 4.34
N LYS A 4 -4.95 44.31 3.76
CA LYS A 4 -4.46 44.52 2.39
C LYS A 4 -2.97 44.20 2.23
N LEU A 5 -2.16 44.49 3.25
CA LEU A 5 -0.74 44.14 3.24
C LEU A 5 -0.52 42.65 3.38
N ILE A 6 -1.27 41.99 4.26
CA ILE A 6 -1.21 40.55 4.48
C ILE A 6 -1.66 39.80 3.22
N ASP A 7 -2.79 40.19 2.63
CA ASP A 7 -3.32 39.56 1.41
C ASP A 7 -2.39 39.77 0.21
N LYS A 8 -1.76 40.97 0.10
CA LYS A 8 -0.75 41.21 -0.93
C LYS A 8 0.45 40.30 -0.77
N GLY A 9 0.98 40.14 0.46
CA GLY A 9 2.09 39.22 0.73
C GLY A 9 1.73 37.77 0.41
N PHE A 10 0.49 37.36 0.68
CA PHE A 10 0.04 36.03 0.33
C PHE A 10 -0.09 35.85 -1.20
N ALA A 11 -0.60 36.84 -1.91
CA ALA A 11 -0.64 36.80 -3.38
C ALA A 11 0.76 36.73 -4.01
N ASP A 12 1.75 37.40 -3.41
CA ASP A 12 3.15 37.30 -3.82
C ASP A 12 3.72 35.88 -3.62
N LEU A 13 3.28 35.15 -2.57
CA LEU A 13 3.61 33.74 -2.34
C LEU A 13 2.90 32.83 -3.34
N GLU A 14 1.62 33.02 -3.62
CA GLU A 14 0.87 32.23 -4.63
C GLU A 14 1.43 32.44 -6.04
N SER A 15 2.09 33.55 -6.32
CA SER A 15 2.74 33.80 -7.61
C SER A 15 3.95 32.88 -7.89
N ILE A 16 4.45 32.18 -6.88
CA ILE A 16 5.60 31.27 -7.01
C ILE A 16 5.13 29.98 -7.68
N ARG A 17 5.36 29.83 -8.98
CA ARG A 17 4.87 28.70 -9.78
C ARG A 17 5.44 27.33 -9.37
N LEU A 18 6.68 27.28 -8.90
CA LEU A 18 7.39 26.03 -8.60
C LEU A 18 6.98 25.41 -7.26
N ALA A 19 6.56 26.22 -6.31
CA ALA A 19 6.18 25.79 -4.98
C ALA A 19 5.06 26.68 -4.44
N PRO A 20 3.81 26.51 -4.88
CA PRO A 20 2.69 27.25 -4.33
C PRO A 20 2.48 26.86 -2.86
N PRO A 21 2.08 27.79 -1.99
CA PRO A 21 1.84 27.51 -0.59
C PRO A 21 0.69 26.50 -0.41
N SER A 22 0.86 25.55 0.51
CA SER A 22 -0.19 24.59 0.87
C SER A 22 -1.31 25.26 1.67
N ASP A 23 -2.50 24.63 1.69
CA ASP A 23 -3.65 25.11 2.48
C ASP A 23 -3.32 25.20 3.97
N LEU A 24 -2.52 24.26 4.49
CA LEU A 24 -2.04 24.29 5.87
C LEU A 24 -1.18 25.53 6.15
N PHE A 25 -0.27 25.86 5.23
CA PHE A 25 0.54 27.08 5.33
C PHE A 25 -0.33 28.32 5.29
N LYS A 26 -1.36 28.36 4.44
CA LYS A 26 -2.34 29.43 4.34
C LYS A 26 -3.04 29.69 5.68
N VAL A 27 -3.54 28.60 6.30
CA VAL A 27 -4.18 28.69 7.62
C VAL A 27 -3.20 29.21 8.67
N ALA A 28 -1.97 28.70 8.73
CA ALA A 28 -0.94 29.13 9.66
C ALA A 28 -0.56 30.60 9.44
N TYR A 29 -0.42 31.03 8.19
CA TYR A 29 -0.11 32.40 7.81
C TYR A 29 -1.16 33.39 8.34
N TYR A 30 -2.44 33.16 8.04
CA TYR A 30 -3.52 34.02 8.51
C TYR A 30 -3.72 33.94 10.04
N TYR A 31 -3.52 32.79 10.66
CA TYR A 31 -3.62 32.64 12.10
C TYR A 31 -2.56 33.49 12.84
N HIS A 32 -1.30 33.37 12.45
CA HIS A 32 -0.20 34.07 13.09
C HIS A 32 -0.17 35.56 12.75
N LEU A 33 -0.58 35.98 11.55
CA LEU A 33 -0.67 37.35 11.11
C LEU A 33 -2.02 37.99 11.40
N ALA A 34 -2.86 37.36 12.20
CA ALA A 34 -4.15 37.94 12.58
C ALA A 34 -3.97 39.37 13.13
N PRO A 35 -4.73 40.36 12.62
CA PRO A 35 -4.59 41.79 13.01
C PRO A 35 -4.70 42.01 14.51
N MET A 36 -5.51 41.22 15.21
CA MET A 36 -5.61 41.24 16.65
C MET A 36 -4.27 40.94 17.35
N ASN A 37 -3.54 39.95 16.85
CA ASN A 37 -2.22 39.60 17.39
C ASN A 37 -1.17 40.69 17.08
N LEU A 38 -1.16 41.19 15.85
CA LEU A 38 -0.14 42.11 15.38
C LEU A 38 -0.35 43.53 15.95
N LEU A 39 -1.58 44.07 15.87
CA LEU A 39 -1.86 45.44 16.25
C LEU A 39 -2.08 45.62 17.76
N LEU A 40 -2.85 44.71 18.39
CA LEU A 40 -3.22 44.87 19.80
C LEU A 40 -2.18 44.24 20.75
N LYS A 41 -1.76 43.03 20.50
CA LYS A 41 -0.82 42.33 21.39
C LYS A 41 0.63 42.74 21.15
N LYS A 42 1.08 42.70 19.88
CA LYS A 42 2.49 42.96 19.50
C LYS A 42 2.77 44.40 19.11
N ARG A 43 1.74 45.21 18.89
CA ARG A 43 1.80 46.67 18.58
C ARG A 43 2.68 47.00 17.36
N PHE A 44 2.58 46.22 16.30
CA PHE A 44 3.28 46.50 15.05
C PHE A 44 2.75 47.78 14.39
N ASN A 45 3.67 48.60 13.88
CA ASN A 45 3.31 49.71 13.01
C ASN A 45 3.28 49.26 11.53
N LYS A 46 2.80 50.11 10.64
CA LYS A 46 2.65 49.79 9.21
C LYS A 46 3.96 49.38 8.54
N VAL A 47 5.05 50.09 8.85
CA VAL A 47 6.38 49.82 8.26
C VAL A 47 6.92 48.48 8.76
N ALA A 48 6.82 48.24 10.05
CA ALA A 48 7.29 46.95 10.64
C ALA A 48 6.47 45.78 10.11
N LEU A 49 5.17 45.93 9.89
CA LEU A 49 4.34 44.91 9.28
C LEU A 49 4.76 44.60 7.84
N GLN A 50 5.07 45.65 7.07
CA GLN A 50 5.52 45.47 5.69
C GLN A 50 6.85 44.73 5.64
N VAL A 51 7.82 45.09 6.47
CA VAL A 51 9.10 44.41 6.58
C VAL A 51 8.89 42.93 6.99
N LEU A 52 8.00 42.68 7.96
CA LEU A 52 7.69 41.32 8.38
C LEU A 52 7.13 40.46 7.22
N VAL A 53 6.18 41.03 6.45
CA VAL A 53 5.61 40.30 5.30
C VAL A 53 6.66 40.08 4.23
N ASP A 54 7.49 41.08 3.93
CA ASP A 54 8.57 40.95 2.95
C ASP A 54 9.61 39.90 3.38
N GLU A 55 9.94 39.84 4.67
CA GLU A 55 10.83 38.80 5.24
C GLU A 55 10.22 37.42 5.17
N ILE A 56 8.92 37.28 5.42
CA ILE A 56 8.23 35.99 5.27
C ILE A 56 8.29 35.51 3.81
N VAL A 57 8.02 36.41 2.86
CA VAL A 57 8.09 36.09 1.42
C VAL A 57 9.53 35.72 1.03
N LEU A 58 10.52 36.40 1.55
CA LEU A 58 11.93 36.12 1.29
C LEU A 58 12.33 34.77 1.87
N ALA A 59 11.98 34.49 3.13
CA ALA A 59 12.27 33.22 3.79
C ALA A 59 11.61 32.04 3.08
N TYR A 60 10.36 32.21 2.63
CA TYR A 60 9.68 31.19 1.84
C TYR A 60 10.39 30.91 0.50
N LYS A 61 10.83 31.94 -0.22
CA LYS A 61 11.60 31.79 -1.45
C LYS A 61 12.94 31.11 -1.24
N GLN A 62 13.61 31.38 -0.12
CA GLN A 62 14.87 30.73 0.25
C GLN A 62 14.68 29.27 0.66
N ALA A 63 13.51 28.89 1.16
CA ALA A 63 13.19 27.51 1.51
C ALA A 63 12.94 26.61 0.28
N VAL A 64 12.70 27.20 -0.90
CA VAL A 64 12.53 26.43 -2.14
C VAL A 64 13.88 25.84 -2.55
N VAL A 65 13.86 24.55 -2.90
CA VAL A 65 15.07 23.82 -3.32
C VAL A 65 15.69 24.47 -4.56
N ALA A 66 16.99 24.73 -4.49
CA ALA A 66 17.74 25.30 -5.63
C ALA A 66 17.81 24.29 -6.79
N PRO A 67 17.76 24.76 -8.06
CA PRO A 67 18.01 23.89 -9.21
C PRO A 67 19.39 23.24 -9.12
N GLY A 68 19.47 21.92 -9.46
CA GLY A 68 20.72 21.18 -9.40
C GLY A 68 21.05 20.53 -8.05
N GLU A 69 20.17 20.66 -7.03
CA GLU A 69 20.33 19.96 -5.74
C GLU A 69 20.19 18.44 -5.93
N MET A 70 21.07 17.68 -5.29
CA MET A 70 21.05 16.21 -5.36
C MET A 70 20.05 15.62 -4.37
N VAL A 71 18.76 15.85 -4.61
CA VAL A 71 17.68 15.46 -3.70
C VAL A 71 17.55 13.95 -3.48
N GLY A 72 17.93 13.14 -4.48
CA GLY A 72 17.89 11.67 -4.37
C GLY A 72 18.88 11.14 -3.34
N ILE A 73 20.12 11.67 -3.33
CA ILE A 73 21.13 11.28 -2.34
C ILE A 73 20.72 11.74 -0.95
N ILE A 74 20.20 12.95 -0.83
CA ILE A 74 19.70 13.50 0.45
C ILE A 74 18.57 12.64 0.98
N ALA A 75 17.61 12.26 0.14
CA ALA A 75 16.52 11.38 0.51
C ALA A 75 17.01 10.01 0.98
N ALA A 76 17.93 9.38 0.23
CA ALA A 76 18.49 8.09 0.57
C ALA A 76 19.24 8.11 1.92
N GLN A 77 20.03 9.16 2.18
CA GLN A 77 20.73 9.33 3.44
C GLN A 77 19.77 9.59 4.60
N SER A 78 18.75 10.44 4.40
CA SER A 78 17.76 10.78 5.42
C SER A 78 16.86 9.60 5.82
N ILE A 79 16.64 8.65 4.92
CA ILE A 79 15.91 7.41 5.21
C ILE A 79 16.85 6.35 5.79
N GLY A 80 18.07 6.25 5.29
CA GLY A 80 19.04 5.23 5.69
C GLY A 80 19.58 5.42 7.11
N GLU A 81 19.79 6.65 7.54
CA GLU A 81 20.33 6.95 8.87
C GLU A 81 19.41 6.40 10.00
N PRO A 82 18.12 6.73 10.06
CA PRO A 82 17.23 6.17 11.07
C PRO A 82 17.07 4.65 10.96
N THR A 83 17.08 4.13 9.73
CA THR A 83 16.92 2.69 9.47
C THR A 83 18.03 1.85 10.12
N THR A 84 19.27 2.36 10.17
CA THR A 84 20.37 1.66 10.85
C THR A 84 20.17 1.56 12.36
N GLN A 85 19.42 2.47 12.96
CA GLN A 85 19.10 2.46 14.40
C GLN A 85 17.91 1.55 14.74
N MET A 86 17.04 1.25 13.78
CA MET A 86 15.87 0.39 13.97
C MET A 86 16.20 -1.08 14.26
N THR A 87 17.37 -1.57 13.89
CA THR A 87 17.76 -2.98 14.03
C THR A 87 17.79 -3.47 15.47
N LEU A 88 17.90 -2.58 16.44
CA LEU A 88 18.00 -2.91 17.86
C LEU A 88 16.64 -3.06 18.57
N ASN A 89 15.55 -2.55 17.98
CA ASN A 89 14.26 -2.42 18.69
C ASN A 89 13.21 -3.48 18.32
N THR A 90 13.48 -4.40 17.42
CA THR A 90 12.49 -5.39 16.96
C THR A 90 12.08 -6.43 18.00
N PHE A 91 12.79 -6.55 19.13
CA PHE A 91 12.57 -7.60 20.14
C PHE A 91 11.68 -7.21 21.33
N HIS A 92 11.31 -5.95 21.50
CA HIS A 92 10.72 -5.48 22.77
C HIS A 92 9.18 -5.43 22.84
N PHE A 93 8.45 -5.78 21.80
CA PHE A 93 6.98 -5.63 21.75
C PHE A 93 6.17 -6.93 21.70
N ALA A 94 6.70 -8.03 22.22
CA ALA A 94 5.91 -9.22 22.43
C ALA A 94 4.95 -9.02 23.62
N GLY A 95 3.74 -8.54 23.37
CA GLY A 95 2.73 -8.51 24.43
C GLY A 95 1.65 -7.42 24.40
N VAL A 96 1.72 -6.45 23.53
CA VAL A 96 0.67 -5.42 23.43
C VAL A 96 -0.19 -5.67 22.18
N ALA A 97 -1.51 -5.56 22.31
CA ALA A 97 -2.52 -5.78 21.29
C ALA A 97 -2.48 -4.75 20.14
N SER A 98 -1.33 -4.60 19.52
CA SER A 98 -1.14 -3.84 18.28
C SER A 98 -0.94 -4.83 17.16
N LYS A 99 -1.45 -4.58 15.94
CA LYS A 99 -1.26 -5.38 14.71
C LYS A 99 -0.20 -6.49 14.90
N SER A 100 -0.60 -7.63 15.48
CA SER A 100 0.32 -8.60 16.08
C SER A 100 1.16 -9.39 15.06
N ASN A 101 0.79 -9.34 13.79
CA ASN A 101 1.39 -10.14 12.72
C ASN A 101 2.05 -9.33 11.61
N VAL A 102 2.33 -8.04 11.79
CA VAL A 102 2.97 -7.23 10.76
C VAL A 102 4.49 -7.27 10.94
N THR A 103 5.23 -7.59 9.89
CA THR A 103 6.69 -7.39 9.86
C THR A 103 7.01 -5.92 10.06
N ARG A 104 7.94 -5.61 10.96
CA ARG A 104 8.31 -4.25 11.35
C ARG A 104 9.80 -4.03 11.20
N GLY A 105 10.20 -2.76 11.19
CA GLY A 105 11.61 -2.38 11.12
C GLY A 105 12.25 -2.67 9.77
N VAL A 106 13.56 -2.91 9.78
CA VAL A 106 14.39 -3.11 8.57
C VAL A 106 13.86 -4.21 7.64
N PRO A 107 13.43 -5.40 8.13
CA PRO A 107 12.90 -6.43 7.23
C PRO A 107 11.68 -5.99 6.41
N ARG A 108 10.83 -5.12 6.98
CA ARG A 108 9.69 -4.57 6.25
C ARG A 108 10.09 -3.55 5.21
N ILE A 109 11.03 -2.66 5.56
CA ILE A 109 11.59 -1.70 4.60
C ILE A 109 12.23 -2.44 3.43
N GLU A 110 12.98 -3.51 3.71
CA GLU A 110 13.59 -4.36 2.70
C GLU A 110 12.55 -5.04 1.79
N GLU A 111 11.46 -5.56 2.34
CA GLU A 111 10.33 -6.10 1.56
C GLU A 111 9.73 -5.05 0.61
N ILE A 112 9.54 -3.82 1.10
CA ILE A 112 8.97 -2.73 0.29
C ILE A 112 9.94 -2.32 -0.82
N LEU A 113 11.22 -2.14 -0.51
CA LEU A 113 12.23 -1.72 -1.48
C LEU A 113 12.52 -2.79 -2.55
N THR A 114 12.44 -4.07 -2.18
CA THR A 114 12.57 -5.20 -3.12
C THR A 114 11.31 -5.46 -3.93
N LEU A 115 10.17 -4.89 -3.54
CA LEU A 115 8.85 -5.19 -4.13
C LEU A 115 8.56 -6.70 -4.10
N SER A 116 8.70 -7.32 -2.93
CA SER A 116 8.46 -8.75 -2.77
C SER A 116 7.07 -9.15 -3.26
N GLU A 117 6.98 -10.19 -4.10
CA GLU A 117 5.70 -10.72 -4.58
C GLU A 117 4.91 -11.42 -3.48
N ASN A 118 5.61 -11.99 -2.50
CA ASN A 118 5.02 -12.68 -1.37
C ASN A 118 5.52 -12.05 -0.06
N PRO A 119 4.84 -11.05 0.47
CA PRO A 119 5.19 -10.49 1.77
C PRO A 119 5.05 -11.56 2.86
N LYS A 120 5.89 -11.50 3.89
CA LYS A 120 5.89 -12.51 4.98
C LYS A 120 4.57 -12.55 5.73
N ASN A 121 4.01 -11.37 6.01
CA ASN A 121 2.76 -11.23 6.75
C ASN A 121 1.78 -10.31 6.01
N PRO A 122 1.12 -10.81 4.97
CA PRO A 122 0.10 -10.05 4.27
C PRO A 122 -1.10 -9.83 5.18
N SER A 123 -1.60 -8.60 5.25
CA SER A 123 -2.75 -8.22 6.07
C SER A 123 -3.57 -7.13 5.40
N CYS A 124 -4.87 -7.15 5.65
CA CYS A 124 -5.77 -6.07 5.30
C CYS A 124 -6.37 -5.47 6.57
N THR A 125 -6.48 -4.17 6.59
CA THR A 125 -7.22 -3.43 7.62
C THR A 125 -8.58 -3.08 7.04
N VAL A 126 -9.61 -3.80 7.48
CA VAL A 126 -10.98 -3.65 7.00
C VAL A 126 -11.74 -2.70 7.92
N ARG A 127 -12.38 -1.70 7.33
CA ARG A 127 -13.23 -0.74 8.02
C ARG A 127 -14.69 -1.06 7.81
N LEU A 128 -15.46 -0.90 8.88
CA LEU A 128 -16.92 -0.99 8.84
C LEU A 128 -17.52 0.36 8.41
N TYR A 129 -18.79 0.36 8.06
CA TYR A 129 -19.51 1.61 7.84
C TYR A 129 -19.60 2.43 9.12
N ALA A 130 -19.62 3.75 8.98
CA ALA A 130 -19.65 4.69 10.11
C ALA A 130 -20.84 4.46 11.09
N SER A 131 -21.92 3.87 10.63
CA SER A 131 -23.07 3.50 11.47
C SER A 131 -22.85 2.28 12.36
N GLU A 132 -21.91 1.40 11.99
CA GLU A 132 -21.70 0.08 12.60
C GLU A 132 -20.33 -0.03 13.29
N GLU A 133 -19.42 0.88 13.02
CA GLU A 133 -18.03 0.81 13.49
C GLU A 133 -17.87 0.98 15.01
N THR A 134 -18.90 1.49 15.71
CA THR A 134 -18.89 1.66 17.16
C THR A 134 -19.36 0.41 17.91
N GLU A 135 -20.08 -0.52 17.24
CA GLU A 135 -20.68 -1.69 17.85
C GLU A 135 -19.76 -2.92 17.75
N GLN A 136 -19.41 -3.49 18.89
CA GLN A 136 -18.60 -4.72 18.96
C GLN A 136 -19.30 -5.93 18.34
N GLU A 137 -20.61 -6.06 18.54
CA GLU A 137 -21.38 -7.19 18.03
C GLU A 137 -21.40 -7.23 16.50
N GLN A 138 -21.50 -6.07 15.85
CA GLN A 138 -21.43 -5.98 14.39
C GLN A 138 -20.04 -6.34 13.88
N ALA A 139 -18.99 -5.85 14.55
CA ALA A 139 -17.62 -6.22 14.22
C ALA A 139 -17.39 -7.74 14.31
N GLN A 140 -17.93 -8.41 15.33
CA GLN A 140 -17.85 -9.87 15.46
C GLN A 140 -18.62 -10.61 14.36
N LYS A 141 -19.84 -10.16 14.02
CA LYS A 141 -20.62 -10.75 12.92
C LYS A 141 -19.88 -10.65 11.58
N VAL A 142 -19.30 -9.48 11.31
CA VAL A 142 -18.53 -9.27 10.09
C VAL A 142 -17.24 -10.10 10.10
N MET A 143 -16.56 -10.21 11.25
CA MET A 143 -15.39 -11.07 11.42
C MET A 143 -15.67 -12.50 10.95
N HIS A 144 -16.74 -13.12 11.48
CA HIS A 144 -17.12 -14.49 11.09
C HIS A 144 -17.53 -14.62 9.62
N ARG A 145 -18.03 -13.55 8.99
CA ARG A 145 -18.34 -13.55 7.55
C ARG A 145 -17.13 -13.42 6.65
N LEU A 146 -16.05 -12.81 7.15
CA LEU A 146 -14.82 -12.60 6.39
C LEU A 146 -13.87 -13.79 6.48
N GLU A 147 -13.84 -14.48 7.62
CA GLU A 147 -12.90 -15.57 7.89
C GLU A 147 -13.15 -16.75 6.95
N HIS A 148 -12.11 -17.12 6.19
CA HIS A 148 -12.18 -18.20 5.23
C HIS A 148 -12.24 -19.55 5.93
N THR A 149 -13.40 -20.18 5.91
CA THR A 149 -13.63 -21.47 6.52
C THR A 149 -13.88 -22.51 5.45
N GLN A 150 -13.01 -23.51 5.38
CA GLN A 150 -13.15 -24.69 4.53
C GLN A 150 -13.80 -25.82 5.31
N LEU A 151 -14.43 -26.77 4.61
CA LEU A 151 -15.00 -27.94 5.25
C LEU A 151 -13.97 -28.74 6.04
N SER A 152 -12.73 -28.82 5.56
CA SER A 152 -11.61 -29.52 6.24
C SER A 152 -11.30 -28.98 7.63
N SER A 153 -11.56 -27.69 7.91
CA SER A 153 -11.30 -27.08 9.22
C SER A 153 -12.29 -27.51 10.30
N VAL A 154 -13.49 -27.93 9.90
CA VAL A 154 -14.61 -28.25 10.80
C VAL A 154 -14.81 -29.77 10.95
N VAL A 155 -14.26 -30.56 10.02
CA VAL A 155 -14.39 -32.02 10.05
C VAL A 155 -13.40 -32.64 11.03
N LYS A 156 -13.90 -33.54 11.90
CA LYS A 156 -13.09 -34.31 12.85
C LYS A 156 -12.60 -35.64 12.23
N THR A 157 -13.52 -36.39 11.62
CA THR A 157 -13.18 -37.66 10.97
C THR A 157 -13.90 -37.80 9.63
N VAL A 158 -13.24 -38.51 8.70
CA VAL A 158 -13.81 -38.83 7.39
C VAL A 158 -13.68 -40.32 7.15
N GLN A 159 -14.77 -40.97 6.78
CA GLN A 159 -14.83 -42.41 6.53
C GLN A 159 -15.59 -42.69 5.24
N ILE A 160 -15.07 -43.60 4.42
CA ILE A 160 -15.78 -44.12 3.27
C ILE A 160 -16.36 -45.48 3.68
N CYS A 161 -17.67 -45.58 3.73
CA CYS A 161 -18.37 -46.76 4.17
C CYS A 161 -19.15 -47.40 3.02
N PHE A 162 -19.22 -48.72 2.97
CA PHE A 162 -20.11 -49.42 2.08
C PHE A 162 -21.42 -49.73 2.79
N ASP A 163 -22.48 -49.08 2.41
CA ASP A 163 -23.80 -49.20 3.01
C ASP A 163 -24.86 -49.23 1.90
N PRO A 164 -25.20 -50.44 1.40
CA PRO A 164 -26.09 -50.59 0.25
C PRO A 164 -27.56 -50.27 0.54
N ASP A 165 -27.99 -50.46 1.79
CA ASP A 165 -29.40 -50.33 2.19
C ASP A 165 -29.54 -49.39 3.37
N ASP A 166 -30.25 -48.27 3.18
CA ASP A 166 -30.49 -47.31 4.25
C ASP A 166 -31.46 -47.83 5.31
N SER A 167 -32.29 -48.85 4.99
CA SER A 167 -33.19 -49.46 5.94
C SER A 167 -32.51 -50.39 6.94
N ASN A 168 -31.34 -50.95 6.60
CA ASN A 168 -30.58 -51.82 7.45
C ASN A 168 -29.08 -51.47 7.40
N THR A 169 -28.79 -50.30 7.93
CA THR A 169 -27.43 -49.74 7.95
C THR A 169 -26.46 -50.63 8.74
N GLN A 170 -25.23 -50.78 8.22
CA GLN A 170 -24.15 -51.49 8.91
C GLN A 170 -23.52 -50.66 10.04
N ILE A 171 -23.84 -49.37 10.14
CA ILE A 171 -23.31 -48.46 11.14
C ILE A 171 -24.36 -48.23 12.22
N PRO A 172 -24.23 -48.87 13.41
CA PRO A 172 -25.27 -48.81 14.44
C PRO A 172 -25.50 -47.36 14.98
N ALA A 173 -24.45 -46.53 14.95
CA ALA A 173 -24.53 -45.13 15.40
C ALA A 173 -25.48 -44.27 14.55
N ASP A 174 -25.59 -44.58 13.25
CA ASP A 174 -26.38 -43.77 12.31
C ASP A 174 -27.81 -44.32 12.10
N ALA A 175 -28.14 -45.47 12.74
CA ALA A 175 -29.42 -46.13 12.54
C ALA A 175 -30.62 -45.23 12.93
N HIS A 176 -30.53 -44.48 14.02
CA HIS A 176 -31.56 -43.56 14.48
C HIS A 176 -31.77 -42.40 13.47
N LEU A 177 -30.71 -41.81 12.99
CA LEU A 177 -30.74 -40.73 11.99
C LEU A 177 -31.45 -41.18 10.70
N LEU A 178 -31.09 -42.37 10.20
CA LEU A 178 -31.66 -42.91 8.97
C LEU A 178 -33.16 -43.26 9.14
N ALA A 179 -33.56 -43.79 10.31
CA ALA A 179 -34.96 -44.06 10.60
C ALA A 179 -35.82 -42.80 10.62
N GLN A 180 -35.31 -41.72 11.19
CA GLN A 180 -35.99 -40.41 11.17
C GLN A 180 -36.08 -39.86 9.74
N PHE A 181 -35.01 -39.93 8.98
CA PHE A 181 -34.98 -39.43 7.59
C PHE A 181 -35.97 -40.24 6.70
N GLN A 182 -35.99 -41.56 6.82
CA GLN A 182 -36.95 -42.41 6.09
C GLN A 182 -38.41 -42.16 6.46
N ALA A 183 -38.68 -41.89 7.74
CA ALA A 183 -40.04 -41.50 8.17
C ALA A 183 -40.46 -40.22 7.49
N PHE A 184 -39.58 -39.21 7.46
CA PHE A 184 -39.83 -37.94 6.78
C PHE A 184 -40.00 -38.10 5.26
N GLU A 185 -39.14 -38.90 4.61
CA GLU A 185 -39.21 -39.18 3.17
C GLU A 185 -40.53 -39.87 2.79
N LYS A 186 -41.01 -40.81 3.61
CA LYS A 186 -42.33 -41.49 3.43
C LYS A 186 -43.49 -40.50 3.55
N GLU A 187 -43.45 -39.61 4.52
CA GLU A 187 -44.46 -38.55 4.66
C GLU A 187 -44.45 -37.61 3.44
N LEU A 188 -43.26 -37.20 2.96
CA LEU A 188 -43.10 -36.35 1.79
C LEU A 188 -43.60 -37.05 0.51
N GLN A 189 -43.29 -38.33 0.33
CA GLN A 189 -43.79 -39.15 -0.79
C GLN A 189 -45.30 -39.27 -0.76
N GLY A 190 -45.90 -39.48 0.41
CA GLY A 190 -47.34 -39.51 0.56
C GLY A 190 -48.02 -38.19 0.17
N CYS A 191 -47.38 -37.06 0.44
CA CYS A 191 -47.85 -35.75 -0.01
C CYS A 191 -47.70 -35.55 -1.53
N LEU A 192 -46.64 -36.04 -2.15
CA LEU A 192 -46.35 -35.94 -3.59
C LEU A 192 -47.28 -36.86 -4.41
N GLU A 193 -47.54 -38.07 -3.93
CA GLU A 193 -48.49 -39.01 -4.57
C GLU A 193 -49.90 -38.50 -4.54
N ALA A 194 -50.30 -37.78 -3.48
CA ALA A 194 -51.59 -37.07 -3.41
C ALA A 194 -51.68 -35.94 -4.44
N GLY A 195 -50.56 -35.40 -4.89
CA GLY A 195 -50.44 -34.38 -5.95
C GLY A 195 -50.31 -34.91 -7.38
N GLY A 196 -50.31 -36.23 -7.61
CA GLY A 196 -50.31 -36.87 -8.93
C GLY A 196 -48.97 -36.87 -9.66
N ALA A 197 -47.86 -36.63 -8.99
CA ALA A 197 -46.52 -36.73 -9.57
C ALA A 197 -45.96 -38.17 -9.37
N ALA A 198 -45.77 -38.89 -10.46
CA ALA A 198 -45.11 -40.20 -10.43
C ALA A 198 -43.62 -40.05 -10.12
N THR A 199 -43.23 -40.34 -8.90
CA THR A 199 -41.81 -40.39 -8.48
C THR A 199 -41.24 -41.74 -8.88
N GLU A 200 -40.31 -41.75 -9.85
CA GLU A 200 -39.40 -42.88 -10.06
C GLU A 200 -38.62 -43.07 -8.76
N THR A 201 -38.56 -44.30 -8.28
CA THR A 201 -37.87 -44.69 -7.03
C THR A 201 -36.46 -44.13 -7.00
N ALA A 202 -36.21 -43.14 -6.16
CA ALA A 202 -34.91 -42.45 -6.03
C ALA A 202 -33.78 -43.40 -5.62
N ASP A 203 -34.10 -44.52 -4.94
CA ASP A 203 -33.16 -45.53 -4.46
C ASP A 203 -32.36 -46.24 -5.58
N ALA A 204 -32.91 -46.38 -6.79
CA ALA A 204 -32.22 -47.03 -7.90
C ALA A 204 -31.07 -46.19 -8.49
N ARG A 205 -30.95 -44.93 -8.10
CA ARG A 205 -29.97 -43.96 -8.65
C ARG A 205 -28.85 -43.58 -7.67
N ARG A 206 -28.89 -44.08 -6.42
CA ARG A 206 -27.91 -43.74 -5.39
C ARG A 206 -26.71 -44.68 -5.40
N SER A 207 -25.51 -44.16 -5.13
CA SER A 207 -24.31 -45.01 -4.93
C SER A 207 -24.46 -45.83 -3.65
N LYS A 208 -23.93 -47.06 -3.66
CA LYS A 208 -23.87 -47.92 -2.48
C LYS A 208 -22.80 -47.51 -1.47
N TRP A 209 -21.94 -46.63 -1.87
CA TRP A 209 -20.88 -46.06 -1.04
C TRP A 209 -21.33 -44.73 -0.44
N VAL A 210 -20.96 -44.53 0.82
CA VAL A 210 -21.26 -43.35 1.61
C VAL A 210 -19.97 -42.72 2.10
N VAL A 211 -19.81 -41.41 1.89
CA VAL A 211 -18.80 -40.63 2.57
C VAL A 211 -19.42 -40.12 3.87
N ARG A 212 -18.93 -40.62 5.00
CA ARG A 212 -19.39 -40.24 6.34
C ARG A 212 -18.41 -39.21 6.90
N LEU A 213 -18.91 -38.04 7.18
CA LEU A 213 -18.16 -36.96 7.83
C LEU A 213 -18.68 -36.82 9.26
N GLU A 214 -17.80 -36.71 10.21
CA GLU A 214 -18.10 -36.36 11.59
C GLU A 214 -17.54 -34.98 11.85
N LEU A 215 -18.43 -34.03 12.15
CA LEU A 215 -18.07 -32.64 12.40
C LEU A 215 -17.75 -32.43 13.88
N ASP A 216 -16.89 -31.47 14.13
CA ASP A 216 -16.53 -31.02 15.47
C ASP A 216 -17.48 -29.89 15.91
N PRO A 217 -18.37 -30.12 16.91
CA PRO A 217 -19.34 -29.11 17.34
C PRO A 217 -18.67 -27.87 17.97
N GLU A 218 -17.51 -28.04 18.62
CA GLU A 218 -16.78 -26.90 19.20
C GLU A 218 -16.27 -25.97 18.10
N ARG A 219 -15.70 -26.52 17.04
CA ARG A 219 -15.24 -25.72 15.90
C ARG A 219 -16.37 -25.07 15.10
N LEU A 220 -17.54 -25.75 15.01
CA LEU A 220 -18.73 -25.14 14.41
C LEU A 220 -19.18 -23.89 15.19
N LEU A 221 -19.17 -23.98 16.53
CA LEU A 221 -19.49 -22.83 17.39
C LEU A 221 -18.45 -21.72 17.30
N ASP A 222 -17.17 -22.06 17.29
CA ASP A 222 -16.08 -21.08 17.17
C ASP A 222 -16.19 -20.23 15.88
N HIS A 223 -16.58 -20.89 14.78
CA HIS A 223 -16.81 -20.20 13.50
C HIS A 223 -18.23 -19.67 13.31
N ALA A 224 -19.10 -19.79 14.33
CA ALA A 224 -20.52 -19.43 14.26
C ALA A 224 -21.22 -20.02 13.02
N LEU A 225 -20.91 -21.29 12.69
CA LEU A 225 -21.51 -22.06 11.60
C LEU A 225 -22.59 -22.98 12.12
N THR A 226 -23.65 -23.11 11.34
CA THR A 226 -24.71 -24.05 11.60
C THR A 226 -24.58 -25.30 10.72
N VAL A 227 -25.17 -26.40 11.14
CA VAL A 227 -25.19 -27.65 10.35
C VAL A 227 -25.90 -27.42 9.01
N ASP A 228 -26.95 -26.58 9.03
CA ASP A 228 -27.69 -26.19 7.81
C ASP A 228 -26.80 -25.39 6.84
N ASP A 229 -25.93 -24.52 7.34
CA ASP A 229 -24.99 -23.76 6.48
C ASP A 229 -24.08 -24.72 5.71
N VAL A 230 -23.59 -25.79 6.37
CA VAL A 230 -22.77 -26.82 5.73
C VAL A 230 -23.58 -27.56 4.66
N HIS A 231 -24.82 -27.94 4.97
CA HIS A 231 -25.73 -28.58 4.01
C HIS A 231 -25.99 -27.69 2.78
N PHE A 232 -26.32 -26.42 2.99
CA PHE A 232 -26.54 -25.45 1.91
C PHE A 232 -25.29 -25.22 1.06
N ALA A 233 -24.12 -25.17 1.67
CA ALA A 233 -22.85 -25.04 0.95
C ALA A 233 -22.59 -26.26 0.04
N ILE A 234 -22.79 -27.48 0.56
CA ILE A 234 -22.65 -28.71 -0.23
C ILE A 234 -23.64 -28.73 -1.39
N ARG A 235 -24.91 -28.41 -1.11
CA ARG A 235 -25.96 -28.42 -2.12
C ARG A 235 -25.77 -27.32 -3.18
N SER A 236 -25.26 -26.16 -2.78
CA SER A 236 -24.94 -25.08 -3.70
C SER A 236 -23.80 -25.43 -4.65
N ALA A 237 -22.78 -26.15 -4.13
CA ALA A 237 -21.60 -26.52 -4.93
C ALA A 237 -21.85 -27.69 -5.88
N TYR A 238 -22.62 -28.69 -5.44
CA TYR A 238 -22.78 -29.95 -6.17
C TYR A 238 -24.21 -30.18 -6.70
N GLY A 239 -25.19 -29.36 -6.29
CA GLY A 239 -26.58 -29.44 -6.75
C GLY A 239 -27.24 -30.78 -6.46
N GLU A 240 -27.89 -31.37 -7.47
CA GLU A 240 -28.58 -32.67 -7.39
C GLU A 240 -27.66 -33.90 -7.58
N THR A 241 -26.37 -33.69 -7.75
CA THR A 241 -25.41 -34.80 -7.93
C THR A 241 -25.03 -35.47 -6.63
N VAL A 242 -25.38 -34.87 -5.50
CA VAL A 242 -25.03 -35.32 -4.15
C VAL A 242 -26.26 -35.31 -3.27
N ASP A 243 -26.56 -36.47 -2.68
CA ASP A 243 -27.53 -36.59 -1.61
C ASP A 243 -26.85 -36.48 -0.25
N CYS A 244 -27.38 -35.64 0.63
CA CYS A 244 -26.79 -35.36 1.92
C CYS A 244 -27.83 -35.57 3.02
N VAL A 245 -27.52 -36.44 3.97
CA VAL A 245 -28.32 -36.66 5.20
C VAL A 245 -27.46 -36.28 6.38
N PHE A 246 -27.98 -35.48 7.29
CA PHE A 246 -27.24 -34.97 8.44
C PHE A 246 -28.04 -35.08 9.74
N SER A 247 -27.33 -35.16 10.86
CA SER A 247 -27.89 -35.24 12.21
C SER A 247 -28.35 -33.88 12.72
N ASP A 248 -29.18 -33.89 13.76
CA ASP A 248 -29.60 -32.67 14.45
C ASP A 248 -28.47 -32.04 15.25
N TYR A 249 -28.62 -30.76 15.59
CA TYR A 249 -27.63 -30.00 16.37
C TYR A 249 -27.38 -30.54 17.77
N ASN A 250 -28.40 -31.18 18.36
CA ASN A 250 -28.37 -31.67 19.74
C ASN A 250 -27.84 -33.09 19.86
N ASP A 251 -27.45 -33.71 18.76
CA ASP A 251 -26.83 -35.02 18.78
C ASP A 251 -25.42 -34.96 19.36
N ASP A 252 -25.03 -35.96 20.13
CA ASP A 252 -23.70 -36.04 20.71
C ASP A 252 -22.58 -36.07 19.62
N ASN A 253 -22.90 -36.62 18.45
CA ASN A 253 -22.04 -36.64 17.30
C ASN A 253 -22.77 -36.03 16.09
N VAL A 254 -22.23 -34.96 15.55
CA VAL A 254 -22.75 -34.32 14.34
C VAL A 254 -22.22 -35.07 13.13
N VAL A 255 -23.08 -35.82 12.46
CA VAL A 255 -22.71 -36.68 11.33
C VAL A 255 -23.36 -36.22 10.04
N PHE A 256 -22.56 -36.15 8.97
CA PHE A 256 -23.03 -35.96 7.60
C PHE A 256 -22.77 -37.23 6.80
N ARG A 257 -23.81 -37.74 6.14
CA ARG A 257 -23.73 -38.86 5.21
C ARG A 257 -23.97 -38.36 3.81
N ILE A 258 -22.97 -38.49 2.98
CA ILE A 258 -22.95 -37.96 1.61
C ILE A 258 -22.92 -39.10 0.63
N ARG A 259 -23.90 -39.16 -0.26
CA ARG A 259 -23.95 -40.15 -1.37
C ARG A 259 -23.90 -39.47 -2.71
N LEU A 260 -23.16 -40.04 -3.65
CA LEU A 260 -23.15 -39.57 -5.02
C LEU A 260 -24.33 -40.18 -5.79
N ALA A 261 -25.02 -39.34 -6.55
CA ALA A 261 -26.05 -39.80 -7.46
C ALA A 261 -25.42 -40.60 -8.63
N ALA A 262 -25.99 -41.72 -8.98
CA ALA A 262 -25.50 -42.60 -10.08
C ALA A 262 -25.47 -41.91 -11.47
N ALA A 263 -26.10 -40.75 -11.61
CA ALA A 263 -26.12 -39.98 -12.86
C ALA A 263 -24.72 -39.45 -13.28
N VAL A 264 -23.79 -39.27 -12.33
CA VAL A 264 -22.42 -38.84 -12.64
C VAL A 264 -21.66 -39.88 -13.47
N LYS A 265 -22.03 -41.18 -13.35
CA LYS A 265 -21.43 -42.26 -14.12
C LYS A 265 -21.71 -42.24 -15.63
N LYS A 266 -22.79 -41.56 -16.08
CA LYS A 266 -23.18 -41.55 -17.52
C LYS A 266 -22.43 -40.54 -18.36
N ILE A 267 -21.78 -39.55 -17.76
CA ILE A 267 -21.11 -38.49 -18.51
C ILE A 267 -19.74 -38.90 -19.04
N LYS A 268 -19.09 -39.91 -18.44
CA LYS A 268 -17.75 -40.37 -18.82
C LYS A 268 -17.71 -41.73 -19.57
N SER A 269 -18.78 -42.51 -19.58
CA SER A 269 -18.80 -43.78 -20.29
C SER A 269 -19.26 -43.62 -21.74
N LYS A 270 -18.37 -43.82 -22.71
CA LYS A 270 -18.73 -43.97 -24.14
C LYS A 270 -19.76 -45.08 -24.31
N PRO A 271 -20.85 -44.87 -25.07
CA PRO A 271 -21.85 -45.90 -25.31
C PRO A 271 -21.18 -47.08 -26.02
N GLY A 272 -21.11 -48.25 -25.36
CA GLY A 272 -20.56 -49.47 -25.92
C GLY A 272 -19.40 -50.14 -25.16
N ALA A 273 -18.87 -49.54 -24.09
CA ALA A 273 -17.86 -50.14 -23.25
C ALA A 273 -18.49 -51.17 -22.30
N ARG A 274 -18.13 -52.48 -22.45
CA ARG A 274 -18.47 -53.50 -21.48
C ARG A 274 -17.74 -53.20 -20.17
N MET A 275 -18.47 -52.97 -19.08
CA MET A 275 -17.89 -52.81 -17.75
C MET A 275 -17.10 -54.08 -17.36
N HIS A 276 -15.80 -53.99 -17.27
CA HIS A 276 -14.94 -55.03 -16.71
C HIS A 276 -14.99 -54.97 -15.19
N ALA A 277 -14.75 -56.14 -14.54
CA ALA A 277 -14.70 -56.23 -13.08
C ALA A 277 -13.62 -55.34 -12.41
N LEU A 278 -12.68 -54.82 -13.19
CA LEU A 278 -11.70 -53.81 -12.78
C LEU A 278 -12.30 -52.40 -12.60
N ASP A 279 -13.46 -52.11 -13.21
CA ASP A 279 -14.10 -50.79 -13.13
C ASP A 279 -14.71 -50.53 -11.73
N GLN A 280 -14.90 -51.54 -10.88
CA GLN A 280 -15.33 -51.36 -9.50
C GLN A 280 -14.24 -50.78 -8.60
N ALA A 281 -12.95 -51.02 -8.92
CA ALA A 281 -11.84 -50.41 -8.21
C ALA A 281 -11.76 -48.89 -8.46
N ASP A 282 -12.26 -48.45 -9.61
CA ASP A 282 -12.26 -47.04 -9.96
C ASP A 282 -13.30 -46.24 -9.16
N GLU A 283 -14.39 -46.87 -8.70
CA GLU A 283 -15.40 -46.20 -7.86
C GLU A 283 -14.82 -45.69 -6.54
N VAL A 284 -13.92 -46.46 -5.91
CA VAL A 284 -13.29 -46.06 -4.65
C VAL A 284 -12.33 -44.89 -4.88
N HIS A 285 -11.61 -44.89 -6.00
CA HIS A 285 -10.72 -43.79 -6.36
C HIS A 285 -11.49 -42.51 -6.73
N GLU A 286 -12.62 -42.65 -7.43
CA GLU A 286 -13.50 -41.51 -7.71
C GLU A 286 -14.05 -40.91 -6.41
N LEU A 287 -14.45 -41.75 -5.45
CA LEU A 287 -14.90 -41.31 -4.13
C LEU A 287 -13.78 -40.66 -3.32
N GLN A 288 -12.56 -41.20 -3.36
CA GLN A 288 -11.40 -40.56 -2.70
C GLN A 288 -11.10 -39.20 -3.31
N THR A 289 -11.14 -39.08 -4.65
CA THR A 289 -10.94 -37.82 -5.34
C THR A 289 -12.04 -36.82 -4.97
N PHE A 290 -13.30 -37.26 -4.96
CA PHE A 290 -14.43 -36.48 -4.53
C PHE A 290 -14.30 -36.02 -3.06
N GLN A 291 -13.89 -36.93 -2.17
CA GLN A 291 -13.66 -36.61 -0.76
C GLN A 291 -12.59 -35.53 -0.61
N ASN A 292 -11.47 -35.62 -1.32
CA ASN A 292 -10.40 -34.63 -1.28
C ASN A 292 -10.88 -33.29 -1.87
N GLU A 293 -11.61 -33.31 -2.99
CA GLU A 293 -12.18 -32.11 -3.57
C GLU A 293 -13.21 -31.47 -2.63
N LEU A 294 -14.04 -32.25 -1.97
CA LEU A 294 -15.02 -31.77 -1.00
C LEU A 294 -14.33 -31.10 0.20
N LEU A 295 -13.28 -31.70 0.74
CA LEU A 295 -12.58 -31.15 1.91
C LEU A 295 -11.77 -29.90 1.58
N ASP A 296 -11.07 -29.90 0.45
CA ASP A 296 -10.09 -28.84 0.12
C ASP A 296 -10.72 -27.67 -0.64
N ARG A 297 -11.76 -27.93 -1.46
CA ARG A 297 -12.34 -26.90 -2.33
C ARG A 297 -13.64 -26.30 -1.83
N LEU A 298 -14.37 -27.02 -0.94
CA LEU A 298 -15.64 -26.48 -0.45
C LEU A 298 -15.39 -25.39 0.57
N ILE A 299 -15.78 -24.20 0.20
CA ILE A 299 -15.77 -23.02 1.07
C ILE A 299 -17.14 -22.93 1.73
N LEU A 300 -17.18 -23.01 3.05
CA LEU A 300 -18.41 -22.85 3.83
C LEU A 300 -18.78 -21.38 3.96
N ARG A 301 -17.81 -20.56 4.30
CA ARG A 301 -17.97 -19.12 4.50
C ARG A 301 -16.64 -18.39 4.29
N GLY A 302 -16.73 -17.09 4.04
CA GLY A 302 -15.60 -16.19 4.04
C GLY A 302 -14.96 -15.96 2.68
N VAL A 303 -13.91 -15.16 2.68
CA VAL A 303 -13.17 -14.74 1.49
C VAL A 303 -11.91 -15.59 1.37
N LYS A 304 -11.71 -16.17 0.20
CA LYS A 304 -10.51 -16.97 -0.06
C LYS A 304 -9.24 -16.13 0.15
N GLY A 305 -8.28 -16.67 0.90
CA GLY A 305 -7.01 -16.00 1.20
C GLY A 305 -6.96 -15.31 2.56
N ILE A 306 -8.11 -15.14 3.25
CA ILE A 306 -8.18 -14.57 4.60
C ILE A 306 -8.29 -15.71 5.61
N GLY A 307 -7.17 -16.08 6.25
CA GLY A 307 -7.16 -17.22 7.17
C GLY A 307 -7.78 -16.91 8.53
N ARG A 308 -7.55 -15.73 9.06
CA ARG A 308 -8.04 -15.30 10.38
C ARG A 308 -8.32 -13.80 10.38
N VAL A 309 -9.31 -13.39 11.16
CA VAL A 309 -9.67 -11.97 11.34
C VAL A 309 -9.63 -11.62 12.82
N ILE A 310 -8.96 -10.53 13.17
CA ILE A 310 -8.78 -10.09 14.55
C ILE A 310 -9.44 -8.72 14.71
N PRO A 311 -10.49 -8.61 15.54
CA PRO A 311 -11.09 -7.32 15.83
C PRO A 311 -10.18 -6.51 16.75
N ARG A 312 -9.90 -5.27 16.38
CA ARG A 312 -9.09 -4.33 17.14
C ARG A 312 -9.85 -3.04 17.39
N LYS A 313 -9.82 -2.59 18.63
CA LYS A 313 -10.41 -1.31 19.02
C LYS A 313 -9.37 -0.20 18.85
N VAL A 314 -9.72 0.82 18.08
CA VAL A 314 -8.94 2.05 17.94
C VAL A 314 -9.61 3.12 18.77
N SER A 315 -8.89 3.64 19.77
CA SER A 315 -9.38 4.71 20.65
C SER A 315 -9.07 6.08 20.06
N ASP A 316 -9.90 7.06 20.41
CA ASP A 316 -9.72 8.48 20.06
C ASP A 316 -9.69 8.78 18.55
N GLU A 317 -10.34 7.98 17.71
CA GLU A 317 -10.46 8.30 16.29
C GLU A 317 -11.44 9.46 16.07
N VAL A 318 -11.08 10.37 15.18
CA VAL A 318 -11.92 11.54 14.86
C VAL A 318 -12.93 11.14 13.80
N VAL A 319 -14.20 11.06 14.20
CA VAL A 319 -15.33 10.74 13.32
C VAL A 319 -16.14 11.98 13.05
N GLN A 320 -16.55 12.17 11.81
CA GLN A 320 -17.45 13.26 11.42
C GLN A 320 -18.90 12.85 11.68
N GLN A 321 -19.57 13.54 12.60
CA GLN A 321 -21.01 13.37 12.85
C GLN A 321 -21.71 14.74 12.75
N ASP A 322 -22.85 14.77 12.04
CA ASP A 322 -23.82 15.90 11.99
C ASP A 322 -23.23 17.31 11.91
N GLY A 323 -22.13 17.48 11.16
CA GLY A 323 -21.48 18.78 10.96
C GLY A 323 -20.42 19.16 12.00
N GLY A 324 -20.09 18.25 12.92
CA GLY A 324 -18.97 18.35 13.88
C GLY A 324 -17.99 17.19 13.75
N TYR A 325 -16.87 17.29 14.48
CA TYR A 325 -15.91 16.21 14.63
C TYR A 325 -15.87 15.80 16.09
N GLU A 326 -16.14 14.53 16.35
CA GLU A 326 -16.06 13.94 17.68
C GLU A 326 -15.02 12.83 17.72
N ARG A 327 -14.41 12.63 18.91
CA ARG A 327 -13.51 11.51 19.13
C ARG A 327 -14.31 10.34 19.65
N GLN A 328 -14.21 9.21 18.98
CA GLN A 328 -14.92 7.99 19.33
C GLN A 328 -14.01 6.79 19.23
N ASP A 329 -14.37 5.73 19.95
CA ASP A 329 -13.73 4.43 19.87
C ASP A 329 -14.34 3.63 18.72
N VAL A 330 -13.51 3.19 17.77
CA VAL A 330 -13.93 2.52 16.55
C VAL A 330 -13.36 1.12 16.49
N TRP A 331 -14.18 0.15 16.07
CA TRP A 331 -13.74 -1.22 15.80
C TRP A 331 -13.25 -1.38 14.38
N VAL A 332 -12.07 -1.98 14.25
CA VAL A 332 -11.40 -2.26 12.99
C VAL A 332 -11.04 -3.74 12.94
N LEU A 333 -11.15 -4.35 11.78
CA LEU A 333 -10.84 -5.75 11.58
C LEU A 333 -9.51 -5.88 10.84
N ASP A 334 -8.51 -6.44 11.52
CA ASP A 334 -7.21 -6.75 10.91
C ASP A 334 -7.22 -8.22 10.46
N THR A 335 -6.93 -8.48 9.19
CA THR A 335 -6.92 -9.82 8.61
C THR A 335 -5.52 -10.41 8.57
N VAL A 336 -5.42 -11.72 8.66
CA VAL A 336 -4.22 -12.50 8.34
C VAL A 336 -4.42 -13.11 6.96
N GLY A 337 -3.64 -12.63 6.03
CA GLY A 337 -3.84 -12.90 4.61
C GLY A 337 -4.54 -11.74 3.88
N THR A 338 -4.40 -11.71 2.56
CA THR A 338 -4.94 -10.65 1.71
C THR A 338 -5.75 -11.21 0.56
N ASN A 339 -6.83 -10.55 0.24
CA ASN A 339 -7.58 -10.68 -1.00
C ASN A 339 -8.40 -9.40 -1.19
N LEU A 340 -7.72 -8.36 -1.68
CA LEU A 340 -8.34 -7.04 -1.83
C LEU A 340 -9.54 -7.09 -2.78
N LEU A 341 -9.42 -7.79 -3.91
CA LEU A 341 -10.50 -7.89 -4.88
C LEU A 341 -11.76 -8.54 -4.29
N GLY A 342 -11.58 -9.61 -3.50
CA GLY A 342 -12.68 -10.27 -2.80
C GLY A 342 -13.33 -9.37 -1.76
N LEU A 343 -12.52 -8.61 -1.00
CA LEU A 343 -13.02 -7.66 -0.01
C LEU A 343 -13.80 -6.51 -0.66
N LEU A 344 -13.30 -5.94 -1.75
CA LEU A 344 -13.97 -4.84 -2.46
C LEU A 344 -15.34 -5.22 -3.05
N SER A 345 -15.64 -6.51 -3.18
CA SER A 345 -16.93 -7.00 -3.69
C SER A 345 -18.02 -7.14 -2.61
N LEU A 346 -17.69 -6.89 -1.33
CA LEU A 346 -18.59 -7.11 -0.20
C LEU A 346 -19.38 -5.84 0.14
N ASP A 347 -20.68 -5.98 0.33
CA ASP A 347 -21.60 -4.86 0.58
C ASP A 347 -21.62 -4.37 2.04
N TYR A 348 -21.03 -5.13 2.98
CA TYR A 348 -21.09 -4.85 4.42
C TYR A 348 -19.80 -4.26 5.00
N ILE A 349 -18.88 -3.82 4.15
CA ILE A 349 -17.64 -3.14 4.55
C ILE A 349 -17.50 -1.80 3.85
N ASP A 350 -16.78 -0.88 4.47
CA ASP A 350 -16.42 0.40 3.82
C ASP A 350 -15.19 0.22 2.93
N VAL A 351 -15.46 0.05 1.65
CA VAL A 351 -14.45 -0.16 0.61
C VAL A 351 -13.46 1.01 0.51
N ASN A 352 -13.93 2.24 0.73
CA ASN A 352 -13.12 3.44 0.56
C ASN A 352 -12.04 3.60 1.66
N ARG A 353 -12.30 3.04 2.85
CA ARG A 353 -11.39 3.13 3.99
C ARG A 353 -10.62 1.83 4.25
N THR A 354 -10.89 0.77 3.48
CA THR A 354 -10.20 -0.51 3.60
C THR A 354 -8.87 -0.46 2.87
N VAL A 355 -7.79 -0.82 3.57
CA VAL A 355 -6.42 -0.80 3.06
C VAL A 355 -5.72 -2.13 3.27
N THR A 356 -4.76 -2.44 2.42
CA THR A 356 -3.90 -3.62 2.56
C THR A 356 -2.44 -3.23 2.58
N ASN A 357 -1.62 -4.02 3.26
CA ASN A 357 -0.17 -3.84 3.29
C ASN A 357 0.54 -4.51 2.10
N ASP A 358 -0.17 -5.28 1.26
CA ASP A 358 0.39 -5.89 0.06
C ASP A 358 0.35 -4.91 -1.11
N ILE A 359 1.50 -4.29 -1.40
CA ILE A 359 1.66 -3.29 -2.45
C ILE A 359 1.45 -3.88 -3.83
N GLN A 360 1.83 -5.15 -4.05
CA GLN A 360 1.66 -5.83 -5.33
C GLN A 360 0.18 -6.07 -5.64
N GLU A 361 -0.60 -6.43 -4.63
CA GLU A 361 -2.03 -6.61 -4.79
C GLU A 361 -2.73 -5.28 -5.07
N VAL A 362 -2.35 -4.21 -4.35
CA VAL A 362 -2.85 -2.85 -4.63
C VAL A 362 -2.55 -2.44 -6.07
N TYR A 363 -1.33 -2.69 -6.54
CA TYR A 363 -0.94 -2.37 -7.92
C TYR A 363 -1.79 -3.12 -8.96
N ARG A 364 -2.05 -4.41 -8.73
CA ARG A 364 -2.84 -5.23 -9.65
C ARG A 364 -4.32 -4.83 -9.71
N VAL A 365 -4.89 -4.41 -8.57
CA VAL A 365 -6.33 -4.13 -8.43
C VAL A 365 -6.65 -2.66 -8.67
N LEU A 366 -5.90 -1.75 -8.07
CA LEU A 366 -6.18 -0.31 -8.06
C LEU A 366 -5.24 0.51 -8.96
N GLY A 367 -4.11 -0.06 -9.38
CA GLY A 367 -3.16 0.60 -10.26
C GLY A 367 -1.99 1.26 -9.53
N ILE A 368 -1.10 1.93 -10.33
CA ILE A 368 0.20 2.42 -9.87
C ILE A 368 0.11 3.60 -8.90
N GLU A 369 -0.87 4.48 -9.08
CA GLU A 369 -1.09 5.64 -8.21
C GLU A 369 -1.47 5.21 -6.78
N ALA A 370 -2.37 4.23 -6.67
CA ALA A 370 -2.77 3.66 -5.39
C ALA A 370 -1.60 2.91 -4.75
N ALA A 371 -0.81 2.17 -5.53
CA ALA A 371 0.39 1.47 -5.04
C ALA A 371 1.44 2.44 -4.52
N ARG A 372 1.65 3.58 -5.20
CA ARG A 372 2.52 4.66 -4.70
C ARG A 372 2.08 5.17 -3.33
N GLN A 373 0.78 5.44 -3.18
CA GLN A 373 0.25 5.92 -1.90
C GLN A 373 0.33 4.84 -0.81
N ALA A 374 0.08 3.59 -1.15
CA ALA A 374 0.22 2.46 -0.22
C ALA A 374 1.68 2.30 0.25
N MET A 375 2.66 2.38 -0.67
CA MET A 375 4.09 2.37 -0.31
C MET A 375 4.45 3.52 0.63
N PHE A 376 3.97 4.71 0.34
CA PHE A 376 4.23 5.89 1.18
C PHE A 376 3.67 5.69 2.59
N ASN A 377 2.43 5.23 2.71
CA ASN A 377 1.78 4.99 3.99
C ASN A 377 2.50 3.90 4.80
N GLU A 378 2.86 2.79 4.17
CA GLU A 378 3.58 1.69 4.82
C GLU A 378 4.98 2.12 5.30
N LEU A 379 5.73 2.87 4.48
CA LEU A 379 7.03 3.40 4.88
C LEU A 379 6.90 4.38 6.05
N SER A 380 5.91 5.29 6.02
CA SER A 380 5.63 6.20 7.12
C SER A 380 5.26 5.45 8.40
N GLU A 381 4.38 4.44 8.32
CA GLU A 381 3.99 3.63 9.48
C GLU A 381 5.19 2.90 10.12
N VAL A 382 6.08 2.35 9.29
CA VAL A 382 7.27 1.65 9.79
C VAL A 382 8.24 2.60 10.48
N ILE A 383 8.44 3.81 9.95
CA ILE A 383 9.37 4.81 10.49
C ILE A 383 8.80 5.49 11.73
N GLU A 384 7.53 5.89 11.71
CA GLU A 384 6.86 6.54 12.84
C GLU A 384 6.71 5.62 14.04
N PHE A 385 6.63 4.31 13.82
CA PHE A 385 6.55 3.32 14.89
C PHE A 385 7.74 3.41 15.85
N ASP A 386 8.93 3.68 15.36
CA ASP A 386 10.14 3.85 16.18
C ASP A 386 10.31 5.29 16.73
N SER A 387 9.25 6.11 16.67
CA SER A 387 9.24 7.51 17.10
C SER A 387 10.26 8.39 16.38
N THR A 388 10.72 7.97 15.22
CA THR A 388 11.59 8.76 14.34
C THR A 388 10.73 9.55 13.36
N TYR A 389 11.09 10.82 13.15
CA TYR A 389 10.43 11.66 12.16
C TYR A 389 11.33 11.86 10.96
N ILE A 390 10.81 11.53 9.78
CA ILE A 390 11.45 11.83 8.50
C ILE A 390 10.47 12.74 7.72
N ASN A 391 11.01 13.80 7.10
CA ASN A 391 10.18 14.68 6.31
C ASN A 391 9.58 13.93 5.12
N TYR A 392 8.30 14.14 4.86
CA TYR A 392 7.54 13.44 3.81
C TYR A 392 8.14 13.62 2.41
N HIS A 393 8.87 14.70 2.14
CA HIS A 393 9.53 14.93 0.86
C HIS A 393 10.52 13.83 0.50
N HIS A 394 11.27 13.32 1.47
CA HIS A 394 12.26 12.27 1.22
C HIS A 394 11.59 10.94 0.87
N LEU A 395 10.53 10.58 1.60
CA LEU A 395 9.72 9.39 1.32
C LEU A 395 8.99 9.51 -0.02
N SER A 396 8.47 10.70 -0.31
CA SER A 396 7.79 10.97 -1.59
C SER A 396 8.74 10.80 -2.77
N VAL A 397 9.96 11.34 -2.70
CA VAL A 397 10.97 11.19 -3.75
C VAL A 397 11.31 9.71 -3.98
N LEU A 398 11.43 8.92 -2.90
CA LEU A 398 11.67 7.49 -3.00
C LEU A 398 10.52 6.75 -3.70
N CYS A 399 9.28 6.98 -3.24
CA CYS A 399 8.09 6.37 -3.83
C CYS A 399 7.90 6.80 -5.30
N ASP A 400 8.11 8.07 -5.61
CA ASP A 400 8.01 8.60 -6.97
C ASP A 400 9.05 7.94 -7.89
N ARG A 401 10.28 7.72 -7.40
CA ARG A 401 11.30 7.02 -8.20
C ARG A 401 10.94 5.55 -8.47
N MET A 402 10.29 4.88 -7.52
CA MET A 402 9.84 3.50 -7.67
C MET A 402 8.64 3.36 -8.62
N THR A 403 7.86 4.42 -8.82
CA THR A 403 6.59 4.40 -9.57
C THR A 403 6.54 5.35 -10.77
N CYS A 404 7.68 5.98 -11.14
CA CYS A 404 7.72 6.96 -12.24
C CYS A 404 7.55 6.35 -13.64
N ASN A 405 7.73 5.05 -13.78
CA ASN A 405 7.53 4.31 -15.02
C ASN A 405 6.15 3.61 -14.98
N ASP A 406 5.73 3.01 -16.08
CA ASP A 406 4.48 2.23 -16.17
C ASP A 406 4.48 1.01 -15.23
N LYS A 407 5.64 0.61 -14.76
CA LYS A 407 5.85 -0.53 -13.85
C LYS A 407 6.51 -0.07 -12.58
N MET A 408 6.21 -0.75 -11.48
CA MET A 408 6.96 -0.56 -10.25
C MET A 408 8.38 -1.10 -10.41
N VAL A 409 9.35 -0.28 -10.01
CA VAL A 409 10.78 -0.59 -10.09
C VAL A 409 11.33 -0.71 -8.68
N SER A 410 11.92 -1.87 -8.36
CA SER A 410 12.58 -2.08 -7.07
C SER A 410 13.91 -1.33 -7.01
N ILE A 411 14.28 -0.84 -5.81
CA ILE A 411 15.59 -0.19 -5.57
C ILE A 411 16.62 -1.24 -5.12
N PHE A 412 16.64 -2.34 -5.85
CA PHE A 412 17.63 -3.41 -5.73
C PHE A 412 18.22 -3.70 -7.11
N ARG A 413 19.32 -4.47 -7.15
CA ARG A 413 20.01 -4.82 -8.39
C ARG A 413 19.07 -5.31 -9.50
N HIS A 414 18.08 -6.13 -9.16
CA HIS A 414 17.15 -6.67 -10.16
C HIS A 414 16.24 -5.61 -10.80
N GLY A 415 15.87 -4.58 -10.05
CA GLY A 415 15.10 -3.45 -10.59
C GLY A 415 15.97 -2.46 -11.34
N ILE A 416 17.06 -2.01 -10.72
CA ILE A 416 17.96 -1.00 -11.29
C ILE A 416 18.63 -1.50 -12.58
N ASN A 417 19.05 -2.76 -12.63
CA ASN A 417 19.70 -3.33 -13.81
C ASN A 417 18.75 -3.48 -15.01
N ASN A 418 17.44 -3.53 -14.76
CA ASN A 418 16.42 -3.61 -15.80
C ASN A 418 15.75 -2.26 -16.11
N ASP A 419 16.14 -1.20 -15.41
CA ASP A 419 15.62 0.13 -15.64
C ASP A 419 16.30 0.81 -16.86
N ASP A 420 15.69 1.88 -17.34
CA ASP A 420 16.17 2.63 -18.53
C ASP A 420 17.18 3.71 -18.15
N ILE A 421 18.19 3.32 -17.37
CA ILE A 421 19.35 4.15 -17.04
C ILE A 421 20.59 3.70 -17.82
N GLY A 422 21.58 4.59 -17.94
CA GLY A 422 22.80 4.29 -18.67
C GLY A 422 23.59 3.10 -18.10
N PRO A 423 24.33 2.34 -18.95
CA PRO A 423 25.06 1.16 -18.51
C PRO A 423 26.16 1.45 -17.49
N ILE A 424 26.76 2.64 -17.49
CA ILE A 424 27.79 3.03 -16.52
C ILE A 424 27.17 3.18 -15.12
N ALA A 425 25.99 3.80 -15.02
CA ALA A 425 25.28 3.93 -13.77
C ALA A 425 24.86 2.56 -13.21
N LYS A 426 24.38 1.64 -14.05
CA LYS A 426 24.07 0.26 -13.66
C LYS A 426 25.30 -0.46 -13.12
N ALA A 427 26.40 -0.37 -13.84
CA ALA A 427 27.66 -1.00 -13.48
C ALA A 427 28.28 -0.45 -12.20
N SER A 428 28.03 0.82 -11.86
CA SER A 428 28.52 1.43 -10.61
C SER A 428 27.82 0.95 -9.36
N PHE A 429 26.63 0.38 -9.49
CA PHE A 429 25.84 -0.08 -8.35
C PHE A 429 26.26 -1.49 -7.91
N GLU A 430 26.08 -2.49 -8.75
CA GLU A 430 26.47 -3.89 -8.51
C GLU A 430 26.64 -4.62 -9.85
N GLU A 431 27.24 -5.81 -9.84
CA GLU A 431 27.40 -6.67 -11.02
C GLU A 431 28.12 -5.98 -12.20
N THR A 432 29.14 -5.21 -11.89
CA THR A 432 29.91 -4.39 -12.86
C THR A 432 30.32 -5.14 -14.13
N PRO A 433 30.94 -6.35 -14.08
CA PRO A 433 31.35 -7.06 -15.28
C PRO A 433 30.19 -7.47 -16.17
N GLU A 434 29.09 -7.92 -15.56
CA GLU A 434 27.92 -8.38 -16.29
C GLU A 434 27.21 -7.24 -17.01
N MET A 435 27.11 -6.08 -16.37
CA MET A 435 26.50 -4.89 -16.96
C MET A 435 27.30 -4.38 -18.15
N PHE A 436 28.63 -4.31 -18.05
CA PHE A 436 29.46 -3.92 -19.18
C PHE A 436 29.44 -4.95 -20.31
N LEU A 437 29.43 -6.25 -19.99
CA LEU A 437 29.29 -7.31 -20.98
C LEU A 437 27.96 -7.24 -21.74
N ARG A 438 26.88 -6.99 -21.01
CA ARG A 438 25.54 -6.81 -21.58
C ARG A 438 25.48 -5.58 -22.48
N ALA A 439 25.99 -4.45 -22.00
CA ALA A 439 26.06 -3.21 -22.78
C ALA A 439 26.89 -3.37 -24.06
N ALA A 440 28.06 -4.03 -23.98
CA ALA A 440 28.91 -4.32 -25.13
C ALA A 440 28.23 -5.25 -26.16
N ARG A 441 27.48 -6.27 -25.67
CA ARG A 441 26.75 -7.22 -26.53
C ARG A 441 25.66 -6.53 -27.34
N HIS A 442 24.92 -5.60 -26.69
CA HIS A 442 23.77 -4.94 -27.30
C HIS A 442 24.11 -3.57 -27.90
N GLY A 443 25.34 -3.07 -27.74
CA GLY A 443 25.72 -1.75 -28.24
C GLY A 443 24.94 -0.62 -27.54
N GLU A 444 24.65 -0.76 -26.23
CA GLU A 444 23.88 0.22 -25.47
C GLU A 444 24.62 1.55 -25.41
N LEU A 445 23.89 2.66 -25.61
CA LEU A 445 24.42 4.02 -25.48
C LEU A 445 24.16 4.54 -24.07
N ASP A 446 25.17 5.15 -23.46
CA ASP A 446 25.01 5.85 -22.19
C ASP A 446 24.69 7.33 -22.44
N PRO A 447 23.53 7.84 -21.99
CA PRO A 447 23.17 9.26 -22.16
C PRO A 447 24.02 10.20 -21.27
N MET A 448 24.85 9.69 -20.38
CA MET A 448 25.72 10.44 -19.46
C MET A 448 24.97 11.47 -18.59
N ARG A 449 23.75 11.17 -18.19
CA ARG A 449 22.92 12.10 -17.39
C ARG A 449 23.11 11.96 -15.88
N GLY A 450 23.57 10.80 -15.44
CA GLY A 450 23.72 10.49 -14.01
C GLY A 450 25.01 11.04 -13.42
N VAL A 451 25.04 11.21 -12.10
CA VAL A 451 26.22 11.62 -11.36
C VAL A 451 27.35 10.60 -11.50
N SER A 452 27.03 9.30 -11.29
CA SER A 452 28.03 8.22 -11.34
C SER A 452 28.70 8.10 -12.70
N ALA A 453 27.94 8.20 -13.80
CA ALA A 453 28.48 8.11 -15.15
C ALA A 453 29.47 9.25 -15.45
N ASN A 454 29.12 10.48 -15.12
CA ASN A 454 29.98 11.66 -15.35
C ASN A 454 31.25 11.60 -14.50
N VAL A 455 31.13 11.27 -13.21
CA VAL A 455 32.26 11.17 -12.29
C VAL A 455 33.25 10.08 -12.75
N MET A 456 32.78 8.92 -13.16
CA MET A 456 33.62 7.82 -13.66
C MET A 456 34.36 8.19 -14.95
N CYS A 457 33.77 9.04 -15.79
CA CYS A 457 34.39 9.53 -17.02
C CYS A 457 35.21 10.80 -16.85
N GLY A 458 35.31 11.33 -15.62
CA GLY A 458 36.07 12.56 -15.35
C GLY A 458 35.41 13.84 -15.90
N GLN A 459 34.09 13.80 -16.13
CA GLN A 459 33.34 14.93 -16.64
C GLN A 459 32.59 15.63 -15.51
N GLU A 460 32.24 16.91 -15.71
CA GLU A 460 31.34 17.63 -14.82
C GLU A 460 29.93 17.04 -14.92
N GLY A 461 29.35 16.71 -13.76
CA GLY A 461 27.98 16.22 -13.72
C GLY A 461 26.96 17.35 -13.83
N TYR A 462 25.76 17.04 -14.30
CA TYR A 462 24.61 17.98 -14.36
C TYR A 462 23.99 18.19 -12.98
N PHE A 463 24.77 18.62 -12.01
CA PHE A 463 24.35 18.90 -10.64
C PHE A 463 25.07 20.11 -10.08
N GLY A 464 24.53 20.73 -9.05
CA GLY A 464 25.06 21.97 -8.49
C GLY A 464 25.00 23.11 -9.50
N THR A 465 26.06 23.92 -9.58
CA THR A 465 26.15 25.08 -10.48
C THR A 465 26.25 24.71 -11.95
N SER A 466 26.63 23.49 -12.28
CA SER A 466 26.70 22.98 -13.66
C SER A 466 25.39 22.38 -14.18
N ALA A 467 24.37 22.26 -13.32
CA ALA A 467 23.06 21.74 -13.71
C ALA A 467 22.30 22.63 -14.71
N PHE A 468 22.63 23.92 -14.76
CA PHE A 468 21.99 24.90 -15.65
C PHE A 468 23.00 25.93 -16.12
N GLN A 469 22.70 26.54 -17.23
CA GLN A 469 23.48 27.63 -17.79
C GLN A 469 22.75 28.95 -17.68
N VAL A 470 23.46 30.00 -17.32
CA VAL A 470 22.89 31.36 -17.29
C VAL A 470 23.25 32.04 -18.60
N LEU A 471 22.25 32.36 -19.39
CA LEU A 471 22.40 33.07 -20.64
C LEU A 471 21.97 34.55 -20.43
N LEU A 472 22.77 35.43 -21.03
CA LEU A 472 22.44 36.84 -21.03
C LEU A 472 21.31 37.11 -22.03
N ASP A 473 20.20 37.72 -21.56
CA ASP A 473 19.12 38.15 -22.43
C ASP A 473 19.50 39.43 -23.14
N ALA A 474 20.06 39.28 -24.35
CA ALA A 474 20.56 40.38 -25.14
C ALA A 474 19.43 41.35 -25.59
N GLU A 475 18.19 40.90 -25.66
CA GLU A 475 17.04 41.73 -26.05
C GLU A 475 16.62 42.68 -24.93
N ARG A 476 16.85 42.31 -23.68
CA ARG A 476 16.56 43.13 -22.50
C ARG A 476 17.69 44.00 -22.05
N LEU A 477 18.87 43.88 -22.68
CA LEU A 477 19.96 44.77 -22.41
C LEU A 477 19.62 46.19 -22.86
N PRO A 478 19.70 47.19 -21.95
CA PRO A 478 19.47 48.59 -22.35
C PRO A 478 20.52 48.97 -23.41
N ALA A 479 20.04 49.66 -24.46
CA ALA A 479 20.92 50.11 -25.55
C ALA A 479 22.16 50.85 -25.00
N PRO A 480 23.34 50.67 -25.59
CA PRO A 480 24.62 51.24 -25.08
C PRO A 480 24.56 52.74 -24.78
N ALA A 481 23.71 53.48 -25.46
CA ALA A 481 23.49 54.93 -25.22
C ALA A 481 22.83 55.25 -23.87
N ALA A 482 22.08 54.31 -23.27
CA ALA A 482 21.49 54.48 -21.96
C ALA A 482 22.49 54.19 -20.81
N MET A 483 23.57 53.45 -21.10
CA MET A 483 24.66 53.21 -20.14
C MET A 483 25.69 54.35 -20.09
N ALA A 484 25.68 55.25 -21.07
CA ALA A 484 26.68 56.33 -21.19
C ALA A 484 26.44 57.54 -20.27
N LYS A 485 25.42 57.55 -19.45
CA LYS A 485 25.33 58.56 -18.37
C LYS A 485 26.21 58.10 -17.21
N PRO A 486 27.23 58.83 -16.82
CA PRO A 486 28.01 58.48 -15.65
C PRO A 486 27.09 58.49 -14.46
N LYS A 487 26.60 57.37 -14.04
CA LYS A 487 26.05 57.23 -12.70
C LYS A 487 27.24 57.53 -11.79
N ARG A 488 27.11 58.57 -10.97
CA ARG A 488 27.99 58.76 -9.81
C ARG A 488 28.22 57.40 -9.20
N ASP A 489 29.46 57.05 -8.98
CA ASP A 489 29.87 55.74 -8.52
C ASP A 489 28.94 55.24 -7.43
N ALA A 490 28.36 54.06 -7.64
CA ALA A 490 27.44 53.47 -6.64
C ALA A 490 28.16 53.34 -5.28
N ALA A 491 29.48 53.19 -5.29
CA ALA A 491 30.32 53.26 -4.11
C ALA A 491 30.30 54.63 -3.41
N GLN A 492 30.26 55.74 -4.16
CA GLN A 492 30.13 57.06 -3.55
C GLN A 492 28.72 57.35 -2.99
N THR A 493 27.67 56.90 -3.68
CA THR A 493 26.31 57.04 -3.16
C THR A 493 26.07 56.17 -1.91
N ILE A 494 26.73 55.02 -1.81
CA ILE A 494 26.67 54.17 -0.62
C ILE A 494 27.51 54.78 0.52
N SER A 495 28.68 55.34 0.24
CA SER A 495 29.49 56.01 1.25
C SER A 495 28.83 57.29 1.78
N ASP A 496 28.17 58.05 0.90
CA ASP A 496 27.43 59.25 1.26
C ASP A 496 26.16 58.92 2.09
N ALA A 497 25.51 57.82 1.76
CA ALA A 497 24.37 57.31 2.56
C ALA A 497 24.82 56.81 3.94
N PHE A 498 25.99 56.17 4.03
CA PHE A 498 26.59 55.74 5.31
C PHE A 498 27.06 56.94 6.14
N GLN A 499 27.61 57.97 5.54
CA GLN A 499 27.99 59.20 6.25
C GLN A 499 26.74 60.01 6.72
N ALA A 500 25.67 60.03 5.93
CA ALA A 500 24.42 60.69 6.29
C ALA A 500 23.63 59.96 7.39
N SER A 501 23.85 58.69 7.60
CA SER A 501 23.20 57.88 8.65
C SER A 501 23.94 57.87 10.00
N GLY A 502 24.92 58.79 10.20
CA GLY A 502 25.59 58.96 11.50
C GLY A 502 26.47 57.80 11.90
N GLY A 503 27.32 57.43 11.00
CA GLY A 503 28.46 56.57 11.09
C GLY A 503 28.60 55.68 12.33
N VAL A 504 28.17 54.48 12.23
CA VAL A 504 28.80 53.40 13.02
C VAL A 504 30.05 53.00 12.25
N THR A 505 31.16 53.65 12.58
CA THR A 505 32.50 53.23 12.17
C THR A 505 32.84 51.97 12.95
N GLY A 506 32.33 50.88 12.57
CA GLY A 506 32.59 49.57 13.18
C GLY A 506 32.52 48.49 12.16
N ALA A 507 33.66 48.14 11.63
CA ALA A 507 34.10 46.81 11.30
C ALA A 507 33.19 45.88 10.42
N CYS A 508 32.27 46.43 9.65
CA CYS A 508 31.65 45.66 8.58
C CYS A 508 32.04 46.28 7.24
N ALA A 509 33.25 46.01 6.81
CA ALA A 509 33.61 46.25 5.42
C ALA A 509 32.64 45.51 4.52
N PRO A 510 32.13 46.13 3.43
CA PRO A 510 31.23 45.49 2.48
C PRO A 510 31.74 44.16 1.92
N ALA A 511 33.03 43.92 2.00
CA ALA A 511 33.71 42.68 1.64
C ALA A 511 33.36 41.50 2.57
N GLN A 512 32.79 41.73 3.76
CA GLN A 512 32.40 40.67 4.70
C GLN A 512 30.94 40.24 4.59
N LEU A 513 30.17 40.92 3.80
CA LEU A 513 28.75 40.57 3.55
C LEU A 513 28.55 39.52 2.45
N GLY A 514 29.51 38.69 2.19
CA GLY A 514 29.38 37.55 1.24
C GLY A 514 29.12 37.93 -0.22
N LEU A 515 28.91 39.23 -0.51
CA LEU A 515 28.74 39.74 -1.87
C LEU A 515 30.03 39.75 -2.67
N ALA A 516 31.15 39.55 -1.99
CA ALA A 516 32.46 39.47 -2.65
C ALA A 516 32.76 38.11 -3.27
N ASN A 517 31.95 37.07 -2.97
CA ASN A 517 32.16 35.75 -3.57
C ASN A 517 31.55 35.58 -4.96
N ASN A 518 30.71 36.51 -5.37
CA ASN A 518 30.49 36.67 -6.79
C ASN A 518 31.66 37.48 -7.28
N ALA A 519 32.78 36.79 -7.54
CA ALA A 519 33.86 37.33 -8.28
C ALA A 519 33.29 37.91 -9.56
N VAL A 520 33.02 39.21 -9.54
CA VAL A 520 32.98 39.97 -10.75
C VAL A 520 34.37 39.75 -11.32
N HIS A 521 34.50 38.93 -12.32
CA HIS A 521 35.67 38.94 -13.18
C HIS A 521 35.76 40.37 -13.69
N VAL A 522 36.56 41.17 -13.00
CA VAL A 522 37.03 42.41 -13.55
C VAL A 522 37.89 41.99 -14.71
N PRO A 523 37.53 42.29 -15.96
CA PRO A 523 38.44 42.05 -17.06
C PRO A 523 39.70 42.84 -16.72
N VAL A 524 40.80 42.14 -16.55
CA VAL A 524 42.12 42.74 -16.50
C VAL A 524 42.27 43.44 -17.85
N THR A 525 42.16 44.78 -17.84
CA THR A 525 42.54 45.56 -18.99
C THR A 525 44.04 45.31 -19.16
N ASP A 526 44.37 44.61 -20.22
CA ASP A 526 45.74 44.51 -20.72
C ASP A 526 46.34 45.92 -20.86
N THR A 527 47.07 46.32 -19.86
CA THR A 527 48.12 47.32 -20.07
C THR A 527 49.29 46.54 -20.59
N GLY A 528 49.56 46.71 -21.87
CA GLY A 528 50.63 46.08 -22.60
C GLY A 528 51.94 46.02 -21.84
N GLY A 529 52.41 44.84 -21.70
CA GLY A 529 53.74 44.43 -21.30
C GLY A 529 54.02 43.13 -22.04
N ASP A 530 54.67 43.27 -23.16
CA ASP A 530 55.24 42.25 -23.95
C ASP A 530 56.34 41.53 -23.11
N ASP A 531 55.99 40.36 -22.58
CA ASP A 531 57.04 39.39 -22.16
C ASP A 531 56.55 37.99 -22.49
N GLY A 532 57.11 37.44 -23.52
CA GLY A 532 56.89 36.10 -24.02
C GLY A 532 57.10 35.04 -22.95
N TYR A 533 56.08 34.27 -22.72
CA TYR A 533 56.17 32.94 -22.12
C TYR A 533 55.43 31.96 -23.02
N GLU A 534 56.15 31.23 -23.83
CA GLU A 534 55.73 30.00 -24.47
C GLU A 534 55.76 28.89 -23.41
N PRO A 535 54.67 28.17 -23.15
CA PRO A 535 54.73 26.91 -22.43
C PRO A 535 55.02 25.81 -23.45
N ASP A 536 56.19 25.19 -23.36
CA ASP A 536 56.48 23.87 -23.90
C ASP A 536 55.58 22.84 -23.16
N PHE A 537 54.86 22.05 -23.96
CA PHE A 537 54.09 20.83 -23.85
C PHE A 537 52.59 20.98 -24.00
#